data_b958b10c98f3b511d196e081a58d2375
#
_entry.id   b958b10c98f3b511d196e081a58d2375
#
_cell.length_a   1.000
_cell.length_b   1.000
_cell.length_c   1.000
_cell.angle_alpha   90.00
_cell.angle_beta   90.00
_cell.angle_gamma   90.00
#
_symmetry.space_group_name_H-M   'P 1'
#
loop_
_entity.id
_entity.type
_entity.pdbx_description
1 polymer ?
#
loop_
_entity_poly.entity_id
_entity_poly.type
_entity_poly.pdbx_seq_one_letter_code
_entity_poly.pdbx_strand_id
1 'polypeptide(L)'
;MGMLTVLTLAAIVMYFTFPETSNRLLMSGQVTLAKLLSRTGLFDSHDDRQVGEPGPQQAHFINIDGVVRVKKASSNTWVTADYGLALEKNDVVQTGDEGIARVRFADGTNYTVKPDSLIVIQENSVNESQQTKVAVQVTTGTVDLATASAMARGSKSQVIVAGATATFAPESAGEVENDPRKDQHSILVKKGGAEVQRGNEDVKMVANEKVAFTSDSETMVKTKEIGPPVLMDPKSGDNVTLDPKTKGVTLSWAPVDGVHTFHIRVAKNQFFTGPLLVDQNWTHLELVLSNMPAGTYWWEVQSVGDNGKLSAASERNKFTVVPYAEGGAKIPLEIVALIQHGHVFEIKGQTEPGARVMVNGQEVAMINADGSFHHFTNQLPTGENWITVTAQNSKGGYGIVSRPVNIQ
;
A
#
# COMPACT_ATOMS: atom_id res chain seq x y z
N MET A 1 17.93 -54.96 2.00
CA MET A 1 18.53 -53.72 2.60
C MET A 1 19.46 -52.96 1.65
N GLY A 2 20.21 -53.58 0.74
CA GLY A 2 21.20 -52.88 -0.14
C GLY A 2 20.62 -51.92 -1.18
N MET A 3 19.40 -52.13 -1.65
CA MET A 3 18.80 -51.29 -2.71
C MET A 3 18.33 -49.90 -2.19
N LEU A 4 17.91 -49.81 -0.93
CA LEU A 4 17.47 -48.57 -0.31
C LEU A 4 18.66 -47.64 -0.02
N THR A 5 19.81 -48.21 0.38
CA THR A 5 21.04 -47.46 0.64
C THR A 5 21.69 -46.89 -0.62
N VAL A 6 21.61 -47.61 -1.76
CA VAL A 6 22.09 -47.13 -3.05
C VAL A 6 21.24 -45.97 -3.57
N LEU A 7 19.92 -46.03 -3.41
CA LEU A 7 19.00 -44.96 -3.81
C LEU A 7 19.17 -43.69 -2.98
N THR A 8 19.41 -43.82 -1.68
CA THR A 8 19.67 -42.65 -0.81
C THR A 8 21.00 -41.98 -1.13
N LEU A 9 22.04 -42.77 -1.41
CA LEU A 9 23.35 -42.25 -1.84
C LEU A 9 23.28 -41.53 -3.18
N ALA A 10 22.57 -42.12 -4.16
CA ALA A 10 22.35 -41.48 -5.47
C ALA A 10 21.56 -40.14 -5.33
N ALA A 11 20.54 -40.07 -4.46
CA ALA A 11 19.81 -38.85 -4.19
C ALA A 11 20.67 -37.75 -3.55
N ILE A 12 21.56 -38.13 -2.63
CA ILE A 12 22.50 -37.18 -1.98
C ILE A 12 23.52 -36.66 -3.01
N VAL A 13 24.08 -37.51 -3.85
CA VAL A 13 25.00 -37.07 -4.91
C VAL A 13 24.31 -36.16 -5.91
N MET A 14 23.07 -36.45 -6.29
CA MET A 14 22.29 -35.64 -7.20
C MET A 14 21.95 -34.27 -6.60
N TYR A 15 21.69 -34.20 -5.31
CA TYR A 15 21.41 -32.95 -4.58
C TYR A 15 22.62 -32.00 -4.58
N PHE A 16 23.82 -32.51 -4.41
CA PHE A 16 25.06 -31.70 -4.38
C PHE A 16 25.61 -31.36 -5.77
N THR A 17 25.35 -32.17 -6.77
CA THR A 17 25.87 -31.93 -8.14
C THR A 17 24.93 -31.13 -9.04
N PHE A 18 23.62 -31.20 -8.81
CA PHE A 18 22.61 -30.49 -9.60
C PHE A 18 21.51 -29.90 -8.73
N PRO A 19 21.79 -28.81 -7.97
CA PRO A 19 20.86 -28.27 -6.98
C PRO A 19 19.53 -27.75 -7.59
N GLU A 20 19.55 -27.20 -8.80
CA GLU A 20 18.33 -26.69 -9.44
C GLU A 20 17.38 -27.80 -9.94
N THR A 21 17.93 -28.87 -10.44
CA THR A 21 17.13 -30.02 -10.92
C THR A 21 16.62 -30.89 -9.78
N SER A 22 17.38 -31.02 -8.70
CA SER A 22 16.93 -31.73 -7.49
C SER A 22 15.82 -31.01 -6.74
N ASN A 23 15.84 -29.68 -6.66
CA ASN A 23 14.75 -28.89 -6.08
C ASN A 23 13.45 -28.99 -6.89
N ARG A 24 13.52 -29.05 -8.22
CA ARG A 24 12.33 -29.29 -9.07
C ARG A 24 11.76 -30.69 -8.89
N LEU A 25 12.60 -31.71 -8.76
CA LEU A 25 12.19 -33.08 -8.50
C LEU A 25 11.60 -33.29 -7.10
N LEU A 26 12.15 -32.62 -6.08
CA LEU A 26 11.63 -32.62 -4.72
C LEU A 26 10.25 -31.96 -4.64
N MET A 27 10.07 -30.81 -5.29
CA MET A 27 8.76 -30.14 -5.35
C MET A 27 7.70 -30.95 -6.10
N SER A 28 8.06 -31.56 -7.26
CA SER A 28 7.13 -32.43 -7.99
C SER A 28 6.84 -33.76 -7.26
N GLY A 29 7.83 -34.29 -6.54
CA GLY A 29 7.68 -35.47 -5.70
C GLY A 29 6.76 -35.28 -4.50
N GLN A 30 6.82 -34.11 -3.84
CA GLN A 30 5.92 -33.79 -2.73
C GLN A 30 4.47 -33.66 -3.17
N VAL A 31 4.19 -33.06 -4.33
CA VAL A 31 2.83 -32.94 -4.88
C VAL A 31 2.25 -34.30 -5.27
N THR A 32 3.06 -35.20 -5.82
CA THR A 32 2.61 -36.57 -6.17
C THR A 32 2.44 -37.47 -4.95
N LEU A 33 3.31 -37.35 -3.95
CA LEU A 33 3.20 -38.10 -2.69
C LEU A 33 1.98 -37.66 -1.89
N ALA A 34 1.72 -36.36 -1.80
CA ALA A 34 0.53 -35.80 -1.15
C ALA A 34 -0.76 -36.29 -1.85
N LYS A 35 -0.78 -36.34 -3.19
CA LYS A 35 -1.91 -36.88 -3.96
C LYS A 35 -2.11 -38.40 -3.79
N LEU A 36 -1.03 -39.15 -3.55
CA LEU A 36 -1.11 -40.60 -3.31
C LEU A 36 -1.58 -40.91 -1.88
N LEU A 37 -1.09 -40.13 -0.90
CA LEU A 37 -1.45 -40.24 0.52
C LEU A 37 -2.90 -39.81 0.79
N SER A 38 -3.42 -38.81 0.08
CA SER A 38 -4.82 -38.41 0.18
C SER A 38 -5.80 -39.45 -0.34
N ARG A 39 -5.34 -40.39 -1.21
CA ARG A 39 -6.15 -41.51 -1.70
C ARG A 39 -6.23 -42.71 -0.72
N THR A 40 -5.36 -42.75 0.27
CA THR A 40 -5.31 -43.89 1.22
C THR A 40 -6.10 -43.69 2.49
N GLY A 41 -6.76 -42.54 2.70
CA GLY A 41 -7.59 -42.24 3.87
C GLY A 41 -6.90 -42.33 5.22
N LEU A 42 -5.53 -42.33 5.25
CA LEU A 42 -4.74 -42.50 6.48
C LEU A 42 -4.46 -41.18 7.23
N PHE A 43 -4.82 -40.04 6.62
CA PHE A 43 -4.77 -38.72 7.25
C PHE A 43 -6.08 -37.99 6.98
N ASP A 44 -7.10 -38.34 7.73
CA ASP A 44 -8.31 -37.52 7.84
C ASP A 44 -8.03 -36.41 8.86
N SER A 45 -7.25 -35.42 8.47
CA SER A 45 -7.14 -34.16 9.19
C SER A 45 -8.24 -33.25 8.66
N HIS A 46 -9.35 -33.20 9.39
CA HIS A 46 -10.35 -32.15 9.29
C HIS A 46 -9.69 -30.79 9.52
N ASP A 47 -9.12 -30.20 8.48
CA ASP A 47 -8.96 -28.74 8.33
C ASP A 47 -8.54 -28.36 6.90
N ASP A 48 -9.24 -28.89 5.89
CA ASP A 48 -9.27 -28.30 4.55
C ASP A 48 -10.27 -27.13 4.55
N ARG A 49 -9.96 -26.07 5.28
CA ARG A 49 -10.46 -24.76 4.89
C ARG A 49 -9.70 -24.40 3.61
N GLN A 50 -10.35 -24.58 2.48
CA GLN A 50 -10.01 -23.83 1.27
C GLN A 50 -9.98 -22.36 1.69
N VAL A 51 -8.80 -21.81 1.82
CA VAL A 51 -8.60 -20.36 1.87
C VAL A 51 -8.96 -19.87 0.47
N GLY A 52 -10.27 -19.72 0.24
CA GLY A 52 -10.77 -19.07 -0.96
C GLY A 52 -10.32 -17.60 -0.93
N GLU A 53 -10.09 -17.02 -2.09
CA GLU A 53 -9.89 -15.57 -2.15
C GLU A 53 -11.03 -14.87 -1.40
N PRO A 54 -10.73 -13.88 -0.54
CA PRO A 54 -11.75 -13.17 0.22
C PRO A 54 -12.81 -12.61 -0.73
N GLY A 55 -14.08 -12.89 -0.45
CA GLY A 55 -15.17 -12.34 -1.25
C GLY A 55 -15.20 -10.80 -1.18
N PRO A 56 -15.77 -10.11 -2.17
CA PRO A 56 -15.79 -8.64 -2.24
C PRO A 56 -16.47 -7.94 -1.07
N GLN A 57 -17.21 -8.68 -0.23
CA GLN A 57 -17.88 -8.18 0.98
C GLN A 57 -17.13 -8.51 2.27
N GLN A 58 -15.95 -9.13 2.19
CA GLN A 58 -15.14 -9.49 3.36
C GLN A 58 -14.01 -8.49 3.55
N ALA A 59 -13.69 -8.17 4.81
CA ALA A 59 -12.50 -7.41 5.11
C ALA A 59 -11.26 -8.28 4.84
N HIS A 60 -10.27 -7.72 4.16
CA HIS A 60 -9.06 -8.44 3.77
C HIS A 60 -7.84 -7.52 3.75
N PHE A 61 -6.67 -8.11 3.84
CA PHE A 61 -5.41 -7.39 3.72
C PHE A 61 -5.13 -7.02 2.27
N ILE A 62 -4.84 -5.72 2.03
CA ILE A 62 -4.39 -5.21 0.73
C ILE A 62 -2.92 -4.80 0.76
N ASN A 63 -2.31 -4.74 1.95
CA ASN A 63 -0.87 -4.60 2.13
C ASN A 63 -0.49 -5.18 3.50
N ILE A 64 0.62 -5.92 3.52
CA ILE A 64 1.26 -6.46 4.73
C ILE A 64 2.76 -6.18 4.59
N ASP A 65 3.33 -5.49 5.57
CA ASP A 65 4.75 -5.21 5.66
C ASP A 65 5.23 -5.51 7.09
N GLY A 66 6.41 -6.10 7.25
CA GLY A 66 6.91 -6.53 8.54
C GLY A 66 6.08 -7.62 9.21
N VAL A 67 6.08 -7.64 10.54
CA VAL A 67 5.38 -8.67 11.33
C VAL A 67 3.95 -8.26 11.58
N VAL A 68 3.01 -9.01 11.00
CA VAL A 68 1.57 -8.87 11.24
C VAL A 68 0.98 -10.21 11.63
N ARG A 69 0.17 -10.24 12.69
CA ARG A 69 -0.49 -11.43 13.21
C ARG A 69 -1.98 -11.22 13.34
N VAL A 70 -2.72 -12.28 13.17
CA VAL A 70 -4.18 -12.30 13.35
C VAL A 70 -4.55 -13.35 14.38
N LYS A 71 -5.47 -13.02 15.27
CA LYS A 71 -6.15 -13.97 16.14
C LYS A 71 -7.61 -14.02 15.71
N LYS A 72 -8.04 -15.15 15.18
CA LYS A 72 -9.42 -15.36 14.78
C LYS A 72 -10.34 -15.46 15.99
N ALA A 73 -11.54 -14.90 15.90
CA ALA A 73 -12.55 -14.99 16.96
C ALA A 73 -12.88 -16.43 17.37
N SER A 74 -12.80 -17.37 16.41
CA SER A 74 -13.04 -18.80 16.61
C SER A 74 -11.84 -19.56 17.19
N SER A 75 -10.67 -18.91 17.37
CA SER A 75 -9.43 -19.57 17.79
C SER A 75 -8.67 -18.74 18.83
N ASN A 76 -8.02 -19.42 19.77
CA ASN A 76 -7.11 -18.76 20.71
C ASN A 76 -5.66 -18.65 20.20
N THR A 77 -5.40 -19.09 18.96
CA THR A 77 -4.07 -19.15 18.37
C THR A 77 -3.82 -17.94 17.47
N TRP A 78 -2.65 -17.34 17.56
CA TRP A 78 -2.19 -16.32 16.65
C TRP A 78 -1.62 -16.97 15.37
N VAL A 79 -2.04 -16.48 14.23
CA VAL A 79 -1.52 -16.88 12.91
C VAL A 79 -0.85 -15.67 12.25
N THR A 80 0.13 -15.93 11.40
CA THR A 80 0.71 -14.87 10.56
C THR A 80 -0.34 -14.40 9.55
N ALA A 81 -0.46 -13.09 9.38
CA ALA A 81 -1.38 -12.51 8.40
C ALA A 81 -0.93 -12.86 6.97
N ASP A 82 -1.89 -13.15 6.12
CA ASP A 82 -1.71 -13.33 4.68
C ASP A 82 -2.87 -12.71 3.89
N TYR A 83 -2.69 -12.52 2.58
CA TYR A 83 -3.68 -11.86 1.71
C TYR A 83 -4.95 -12.68 1.49
N GLY A 84 -4.90 -14.00 1.66
CA GLY A 84 -6.04 -14.91 1.55
C GLY A 84 -6.89 -14.98 2.83
N LEU A 85 -6.41 -14.34 3.92
CA LEU A 85 -7.10 -14.39 5.20
C LEU A 85 -8.22 -13.34 5.25
N ALA A 86 -9.46 -13.78 5.21
CA ALA A 86 -10.62 -12.93 5.47
C ALA A 86 -10.70 -12.57 6.96
N LEU A 87 -10.97 -11.29 7.23
CA LEU A 87 -11.17 -10.75 8.57
C LEU A 87 -12.67 -10.66 8.88
N GLU A 88 -13.05 -11.18 10.03
CA GLU A 88 -14.43 -11.27 10.50
C GLU A 88 -14.60 -10.50 11.82
N LYS A 89 -15.87 -10.35 12.22
CA LYS A 89 -16.20 -9.75 13.51
C LYS A 89 -15.49 -10.47 14.67
N ASN A 90 -14.92 -9.68 15.58
CA ASN A 90 -14.12 -10.09 16.75
C ASN A 90 -12.73 -10.67 16.41
N ASP A 91 -12.31 -10.68 15.17
CA ASP A 91 -10.91 -10.94 14.85
C ASP A 91 -10.03 -9.81 15.37
N VAL A 92 -8.83 -10.19 15.81
CA VAL A 92 -7.83 -9.26 16.33
C VAL A 92 -6.65 -9.21 15.38
N VAL A 93 -6.22 -8.01 14.99
CA VAL A 93 -5.03 -7.79 14.18
C VAL A 93 -3.98 -7.09 15.04
N GLN A 94 -2.76 -7.61 15.03
CA GLN A 94 -1.61 -7.06 15.74
C GLN A 94 -0.44 -6.85 14.78
N THR A 95 0.16 -5.66 14.85
CA THR A 95 1.41 -5.32 14.16
C THR A 95 2.57 -5.31 15.14
N GLY A 96 3.75 -5.75 14.70
CA GLY A 96 4.99 -5.59 15.44
C GLY A 96 5.59 -4.19 15.30
N ASP A 97 6.79 -3.99 15.83
CA ASP A 97 7.54 -2.73 15.88
C ASP A 97 7.83 -2.11 14.50
N GLU A 98 7.99 -2.92 13.46
CA GLU A 98 8.12 -2.49 12.07
C GLU A 98 6.92 -2.94 11.22
N GLY A 99 5.88 -3.51 11.85
CA GLY A 99 4.73 -4.08 11.18
C GLY A 99 3.75 -3.02 10.70
N ILE A 100 3.29 -3.12 9.45
CA ILE A 100 2.21 -2.29 8.89
C ILE A 100 1.21 -3.21 8.19
N ALA A 101 -0.07 -3.04 8.49
CA ALA A 101 -1.14 -3.74 7.78
C ALA A 101 -2.14 -2.75 7.19
N ARG A 102 -2.50 -2.93 5.93
CA ARG A 102 -3.63 -2.21 5.35
C ARG A 102 -4.77 -3.18 5.08
N VAL A 103 -5.91 -2.89 5.67
CA VAL A 103 -7.13 -3.68 5.57
C VAL A 103 -8.17 -2.89 4.80
N ARG A 104 -8.79 -3.52 3.80
CA ARG A 104 -9.94 -2.98 3.08
C ARG A 104 -11.20 -3.67 3.57
N PHE A 105 -12.21 -2.88 3.86
CA PHE A 105 -13.54 -3.33 4.28
C PHE A 105 -14.55 -3.32 3.13
N ALA A 106 -15.70 -3.95 3.36
CA ALA A 106 -16.77 -4.09 2.38
C ALA A 106 -17.31 -2.78 1.82
N ASP A 107 -17.25 -1.69 2.60
CA ASP A 107 -17.66 -0.34 2.20
C ASP A 107 -16.58 0.41 1.39
N GLY A 108 -15.45 -0.23 1.11
CA GLY A 108 -14.30 0.37 0.48
C GLY A 108 -13.41 1.20 1.41
N THR A 109 -13.75 1.31 2.71
CA THR A 109 -12.91 1.97 3.70
C THR A 109 -11.61 1.21 3.88
N ASN A 110 -10.50 1.93 3.88
CA ASN A 110 -9.18 1.37 4.13
C ASN A 110 -8.70 1.79 5.53
N TYR A 111 -8.25 0.80 6.30
CA TYR A 111 -7.58 1.02 7.58
C TYR A 111 -6.11 0.66 7.45
N THR A 112 -5.22 1.57 7.86
CA THR A 112 -3.78 1.30 7.96
C THR A 112 -3.41 1.20 9.43
N VAL A 113 -3.14 -0.02 9.87
CA VAL A 113 -2.68 -0.33 11.22
C VAL A 113 -1.19 -0.09 11.25
N LYS A 114 -0.73 0.90 12.02
CA LYS A 114 0.68 1.31 12.13
C LYS A 114 1.46 0.36 13.04
N PRO A 115 2.80 0.50 13.16
CA PRO A 115 3.59 -0.31 14.07
C PRO A 115 3.08 -0.30 15.51
N ASP A 116 3.35 -1.37 16.25
CA ASP A 116 3.00 -1.55 17.66
C ASP A 116 1.52 -1.35 17.98
N SER A 117 0.65 -1.74 17.06
CA SER A 117 -0.80 -1.51 17.18
C SER A 117 -1.58 -2.81 17.30
N LEU A 118 -2.69 -2.74 18.01
CA LEU A 118 -3.66 -3.82 18.16
C LEU A 118 -5.07 -3.30 17.94
N ILE A 119 -5.77 -3.90 16.98
CA ILE A 119 -7.16 -3.57 16.65
C ILE A 119 -8.06 -4.80 16.77
N VAL A 120 -9.34 -4.55 17.00
CA VAL A 120 -10.40 -5.57 16.98
C VAL A 120 -11.45 -5.15 15.96
N ILE A 121 -11.86 -6.07 15.09
CA ILE A 121 -12.96 -5.85 14.15
C ILE A 121 -14.28 -5.99 14.93
N GLN A 122 -14.92 -4.88 15.26
CA GLN A 122 -16.18 -4.89 16.02
C GLN A 122 -17.39 -5.18 15.15
N GLU A 123 -17.37 -4.69 13.91
CA GLU A 123 -18.45 -4.91 12.95
C GLU A 123 -17.89 -4.85 11.52
N ASN A 124 -18.36 -5.74 10.67
CA ASN A 124 -18.13 -5.70 9.23
C ASN A 124 -19.30 -6.42 8.56
N SER A 125 -20.38 -5.69 8.31
CA SER A 125 -21.62 -6.27 7.79
C SER A 125 -22.19 -5.43 6.64
N VAL A 126 -22.88 -6.10 5.74
CA VAL A 126 -23.63 -5.52 4.64
C VAL A 126 -25.07 -6.05 4.75
N ASN A 127 -26.05 -5.16 4.76
CA ASN A 127 -27.45 -5.56 4.79
C ASN A 127 -28.03 -5.71 3.37
N GLU A 128 -29.28 -6.19 3.29
CA GLU A 128 -29.99 -6.39 2.01
C GLU A 128 -30.10 -5.11 1.15
N SER A 129 -30.09 -3.94 1.78
CA SER A 129 -30.11 -2.64 1.11
C SER A 129 -28.71 -2.12 0.71
N GLN A 130 -27.70 -2.99 0.73
CA GLN A 130 -26.29 -2.64 0.46
C GLN A 130 -25.72 -1.57 1.40
N GLN A 131 -26.33 -1.34 2.56
CA GLN A 131 -25.77 -0.48 3.59
C GLN A 131 -24.72 -1.28 4.37
N THR A 132 -23.58 -0.69 4.54
CA THR A 132 -22.43 -1.26 5.26
C THR A 132 -22.33 -0.70 6.67
N LYS A 133 -21.94 -1.55 7.60
CA LYS A 133 -21.53 -1.13 8.94
C LYS A 133 -20.14 -1.68 9.20
N VAL A 134 -19.20 -0.77 9.30
CA VAL A 134 -17.81 -1.07 9.64
C VAL A 134 -17.50 -0.40 10.96
N ALA A 135 -16.99 -1.15 11.93
CA ALA A 135 -16.53 -0.63 13.20
C ALA A 135 -15.23 -1.35 13.61
N VAL A 136 -14.20 -0.57 13.87
CA VAL A 136 -12.88 -1.05 14.30
C VAL A 136 -12.55 -0.42 15.65
N GLN A 137 -12.21 -1.24 16.62
CA GLN A 137 -11.73 -0.78 17.92
C GLN A 137 -10.19 -0.74 17.92
N VAL A 138 -9.63 0.41 18.24
CA VAL A 138 -8.19 0.56 18.49
C VAL A 138 -7.94 0.30 19.96
N THR A 139 -7.31 -0.84 20.26
CA THR A 139 -7.00 -1.25 21.64
C THR A 139 -5.72 -0.61 22.13
N THR A 140 -4.71 -0.51 21.26
CA THR A 140 -3.46 0.23 21.50
C THR A 140 -2.83 0.59 20.16
N GLY A 141 -2.01 1.65 20.13
CA GLY A 141 -1.26 2.08 18.96
C GLY A 141 -2.01 3.09 18.10
N THR A 142 -1.68 3.14 16.82
CA THR A 142 -2.16 4.17 15.89
C THR A 142 -2.73 3.56 14.62
N VAL A 143 -3.87 4.06 14.19
CA VAL A 143 -4.55 3.62 12.98
C VAL A 143 -4.93 4.82 12.13
N ASP A 144 -4.54 4.81 10.85
CA ASP A 144 -5.11 5.71 9.85
C ASP A 144 -6.33 5.05 9.19
N LEU A 145 -7.32 5.85 8.86
CA LEU A 145 -8.44 5.39 8.06
C LEU A 145 -8.73 6.36 6.91
N ALA A 146 -9.26 5.82 5.82
CA ALA A 146 -9.76 6.59 4.70
C ALA A 146 -11.06 5.94 4.19
N THR A 147 -12.17 6.69 4.27
CA THR A 147 -13.48 6.22 3.81
C THR A 147 -13.62 6.36 2.31
N ALA A 148 -14.39 5.48 1.68
CA ALA A 148 -14.68 5.55 0.26
C ALA A 148 -15.54 6.79 -0.08
N SER A 149 -15.44 7.24 -1.34
CA SER A 149 -16.27 8.35 -1.86
C SER A 149 -17.73 7.92 -2.10
N ALA A 150 -17.94 6.67 -2.51
CA ALA A 150 -19.25 6.11 -2.81
C ALA A 150 -19.68 5.15 -1.69
N MET A 151 -20.23 5.69 -0.61
CA MET A 151 -20.88 4.88 0.43
C MET A 151 -22.39 4.90 0.21
N ALA A 152 -23.05 3.73 0.32
CA ALA A 152 -24.50 3.66 0.28
C ALA A 152 -25.12 4.50 1.41
N ARG A 153 -26.22 5.19 1.10
CA ARG A 153 -26.90 6.03 2.09
C ARG A 153 -27.30 5.22 3.33
N GLY A 154 -26.84 5.68 4.51
CA GLY A 154 -27.05 4.97 5.78
C GLY A 154 -25.92 4.02 6.18
N SER A 155 -24.89 3.85 5.34
CA SER A 155 -23.64 3.18 5.73
C SER A 155 -22.92 3.97 6.83
N LYS A 156 -22.19 3.24 7.68
CA LYS A 156 -21.40 3.83 8.78
C LYS A 156 -19.99 3.23 8.79
N SER A 157 -19.00 4.11 8.82
CA SER A 157 -17.61 3.74 9.08
C SER A 157 -17.17 4.33 10.40
N GLN A 158 -16.87 3.48 11.38
CA GLN A 158 -16.68 3.87 12.78
C GLN A 158 -15.34 3.37 13.31
N VAL A 159 -14.72 4.20 14.14
CA VAL A 159 -13.57 3.80 14.95
C VAL A 159 -13.91 4.02 16.43
N ILE A 160 -13.58 3.03 17.25
CA ILE A 160 -13.83 3.03 18.68
C ILE A 160 -12.48 3.11 19.40
N VAL A 161 -12.34 4.05 20.31
CA VAL A 161 -11.12 4.22 21.13
C VAL A 161 -11.50 4.72 22.52
N ALA A 162 -11.05 4.00 23.57
CA ALA A 162 -11.23 4.39 24.97
C ALA A 162 -12.66 4.93 25.31
N GLY A 163 -13.70 4.23 24.84
CA GLY A 163 -15.10 4.59 25.07
C GLY A 163 -15.65 5.72 24.17
N ALA A 164 -14.83 6.32 23.31
CA ALA A 164 -15.29 7.23 22.26
C ALA A 164 -15.55 6.47 20.96
N THR A 165 -16.56 6.90 20.21
CA THR A 165 -16.88 6.37 18.88
C THR A 165 -16.84 7.52 17.87
N ALA A 166 -15.93 7.44 16.91
CA ALA A 166 -15.85 8.37 15.79
C ALA A 166 -16.55 7.77 14.56
N THR A 167 -17.53 8.45 14.01
CA THR A 167 -18.21 8.12 12.77
C THR A 167 -17.72 9.05 11.67
N PHE A 168 -17.01 8.51 10.69
CA PHE A 168 -16.45 9.28 9.58
C PHE A 168 -17.45 9.41 8.43
N ALA A 169 -17.50 10.60 7.84
CA ALA A 169 -18.28 10.86 6.64
C ALA A 169 -17.62 10.19 5.40
N PRO A 170 -18.33 10.06 4.27
CA PRO A 170 -17.70 9.70 2.99
C PRO A 170 -16.57 10.68 2.60
N GLU A 171 -15.58 10.21 1.86
CA GLU A 171 -14.39 10.98 1.43
C GLU A 171 -13.58 11.61 2.58
N SER A 172 -13.64 11.01 3.74
CA SER A 172 -12.93 11.47 4.93
C SER A 172 -11.72 10.61 5.23
N ALA A 173 -10.71 11.23 5.83
CA ALA A 173 -9.54 10.52 6.33
C ALA A 173 -9.21 11.02 7.75
N GLY A 174 -8.73 10.10 8.58
CA GLY A 174 -8.38 10.42 9.96
C GLY A 174 -7.30 9.52 10.51
N GLU A 175 -6.84 9.89 11.70
CA GLU A 175 -5.91 9.12 12.50
C GLU A 175 -6.49 8.98 13.90
N VAL A 176 -6.41 7.77 14.42
CA VAL A 176 -6.85 7.46 15.79
C VAL A 176 -5.66 6.86 16.53
N GLU A 177 -5.33 7.46 17.66
CA GLU A 177 -4.25 7.04 18.54
C GLU A 177 -4.83 6.62 19.90
N ASN A 178 -4.37 5.48 20.39
CA ASN A 178 -4.68 4.95 21.70
C ASN A 178 -3.39 4.55 22.41
N ASP A 179 -2.96 5.34 23.40
CA ASP A 179 -1.86 4.98 24.31
C ASP A 179 -2.41 4.77 25.73
N PRO A 180 -2.87 3.55 26.05
CA PRO A 180 -3.42 3.26 27.38
C PRO A 180 -2.36 3.29 28.50
N ARG A 181 -1.06 3.23 28.16
CA ARG A 181 0.02 3.31 29.17
C ARG A 181 0.19 4.74 29.67
N LYS A 182 -0.02 5.74 28.80
CA LYS A 182 0.03 7.16 29.15
C LYS A 182 -1.34 7.74 29.44
N ASP A 183 -2.39 6.95 29.29
CA ASP A 183 -3.78 7.39 29.32
C ASP A 183 -4.03 8.58 28.37
N GLN A 184 -3.56 8.43 27.13
CA GLN A 184 -3.69 9.44 26.08
C GLN A 184 -4.41 8.85 24.89
N HIS A 185 -5.52 9.47 24.54
CA HIS A 185 -6.38 9.04 23.43
C HIS A 185 -6.66 10.23 22.53
N SER A 186 -6.60 10.03 21.22
CA SER A 186 -6.88 11.11 20.29
C SER A 186 -7.48 10.65 18.97
N ILE A 187 -8.27 11.54 18.36
CA ILE A 187 -8.85 11.38 17.04
C ILE A 187 -8.58 12.66 16.27
N LEU A 188 -7.89 12.55 15.14
CA LEU A 188 -7.56 13.63 14.21
C LEU A 188 -8.32 13.40 12.90
N VAL A 189 -9.08 14.38 12.44
CA VAL A 189 -9.64 14.40 11.09
C VAL A 189 -8.64 15.07 10.16
N LYS A 190 -8.08 14.32 9.21
CA LYS A 190 -7.10 14.82 8.24
C LYS A 190 -7.77 15.44 7.00
N LYS A 191 -8.92 14.86 6.59
CA LYS A 191 -9.72 15.28 5.43
C LYS A 191 -11.20 15.00 5.71
N GLY A 192 -12.10 15.82 5.15
CA GLY A 192 -13.55 15.63 5.28
C GLY A 192 -14.05 15.95 6.68
N GLY A 193 -14.83 15.05 7.29
CA GLY A 193 -15.42 15.27 8.60
C GLY A 193 -15.70 13.98 9.36
N ALA A 194 -15.87 14.11 10.66
CA ALA A 194 -16.31 13.05 11.56
C ALA A 194 -17.19 13.61 12.68
N GLU A 195 -18.01 12.76 13.27
CA GLU A 195 -18.74 13.00 14.49
C GLU A 195 -18.21 12.05 15.57
N VAL A 196 -17.74 12.61 16.68
CA VAL A 196 -17.16 11.84 17.78
C VAL A 196 -18.09 11.91 18.96
N GLN A 197 -18.56 10.74 19.42
CA GLN A 197 -19.43 10.58 20.57
C GLN A 197 -18.67 9.89 21.70
N ARG A 198 -18.75 10.46 22.91
CA ARG A 198 -18.22 9.86 24.14
C ARG A 198 -19.15 10.20 25.31
N GLY A 199 -19.76 9.18 25.88
CA GLY A 199 -20.79 9.40 26.90
C GLY A 199 -21.96 10.24 26.37
N ASN A 200 -22.19 11.41 26.96
CA ASN A 200 -23.22 12.38 26.55
C ASN A 200 -22.65 13.52 25.69
N GLU A 201 -21.37 13.49 25.35
CA GLU A 201 -20.72 14.52 24.55
C GLU A 201 -20.66 14.12 23.08
N ASP A 202 -21.13 15.01 22.20
CA ASP A 202 -21.04 14.88 20.74
C ASP A 202 -20.22 16.04 20.17
N VAL A 203 -19.12 15.72 19.48
CA VAL A 203 -18.22 16.69 18.87
C VAL A 203 -18.17 16.48 17.37
N LYS A 204 -18.63 17.48 16.60
CA LYS A 204 -18.45 17.51 15.14
C LYS A 204 -17.08 18.05 14.81
N MET A 205 -16.39 17.36 13.92
CA MET A 205 -15.04 17.67 13.49
C MET A 205 -14.96 17.85 12.00
N VAL A 206 -14.14 18.78 11.57
CA VAL A 206 -13.75 19.01 10.18
C VAL A 206 -12.25 18.79 10.00
N ALA A 207 -11.77 18.88 8.76
CA ALA A 207 -10.35 18.69 8.45
C ALA A 207 -9.42 19.53 9.33
N ASN A 208 -8.33 18.92 9.76
CA ASN A 208 -7.32 19.48 10.66
C ASN A 208 -7.82 19.79 12.09
N GLU A 209 -8.90 19.16 12.51
CA GLU A 209 -9.33 19.21 13.91
C GLU A 209 -9.00 17.90 14.62
N LYS A 210 -8.53 18.02 15.85
CA LYS A 210 -8.17 16.92 16.74
C LYS A 210 -8.98 17.02 18.02
N VAL A 211 -9.52 15.89 18.48
CA VAL A 211 -9.98 15.75 19.88
C VAL A 211 -8.99 14.88 20.62
N ALA A 212 -8.69 15.26 21.86
CA ALA A 212 -7.84 14.51 22.78
C ALA A 212 -8.54 14.39 24.13
N PHE A 213 -8.37 13.27 24.81
CA PHE A 213 -8.97 12.99 26.11
C PHE A 213 -8.17 11.93 26.88
N THR A 214 -8.40 11.84 28.18
CA THR A 214 -7.94 10.77 29.06
C THR A 214 -9.12 9.91 29.49
N SER A 215 -8.89 8.73 30.04
CA SER A 215 -9.98 7.84 30.49
C SER A 215 -10.84 8.50 31.58
N ASP A 216 -10.20 9.26 32.46
CA ASP A 216 -10.85 9.93 33.58
C ASP A 216 -11.48 11.29 33.21
N SER A 217 -11.19 11.85 32.02
CA SER A 217 -11.78 13.13 31.62
C SER A 217 -13.26 12.98 31.27
N GLU A 218 -14.10 13.89 31.77
CA GLU A 218 -15.52 13.93 31.40
C GLU A 218 -15.72 14.52 30.00
N THR A 219 -14.80 15.37 29.53
CA THR A 219 -14.89 16.11 28.27
C THR A 219 -13.70 15.82 27.35
N MET A 220 -13.94 15.99 26.05
CA MET A 220 -12.94 15.92 25.01
C MET A 220 -12.40 17.31 24.67
N VAL A 221 -11.09 17.50 24.64
CA VAL A 221 -10.45 18.77 24.26
C VAL A 221 -10.30 18.80 22.73
N LYS A 222 -11.03 19.72 22.10
CA LYS A 222 -10.95 19.95 20.65
C LYS A 222 -9.93 21.04 20.36
N THR A 223 -8.98 20.74 19.46
CA THR A 223 -7.95 21.66 18.98
C THR A 223 -7.93 21.68 17.46
N LYS A 224 -7.46 22.78 16.89
CA LYS A 224 -7.16 22.87 15.45
C LYS A 224 -5.68 22.63 15.27
N GLU A 225 -5.34 21.61 14.47
CA GLU A 225 -3.96 21.28 14.11
C GLU A 225 -3.55 22.04 12.85
N ILE A 226 -2.25 22.23 12.67
CA ILE A 226 -1.71 22.78 11.43
C ILE A 226 -1.92 21.74 10.32
N GLY A 227 -2.51 22.16 9.21
CA GLY A 227 -2.73 21.31 8.05
C GLY A 227 -1.47 21.14 7.19
N PRO A 228 -1.44 20.11 6.32
CA PRO A 228 -0.40 19.98 5.33
C PRO A 228 -0.55 21.00 4.22
N PRO A 229 0.53 21.33 3.48
CA PRO A 229 0.43 22.15 2.28
C PRO A 229 -0.25 21.39 1.13
N VAL A 230 -0.80 22.13 0.18
CA VAL A 230 -1.28 21.59 -1.08
C VAL A 230 -0.12 21.48 -2.06
N LEU A 231 0.14 20.29 -2.59
CA LEU A 231 1.19 20.08 -3.58
C LEU A 231 0.79 20.70 -4.93
N MET A 232 1.71 21.43 -5.56
CA MET A 232 1.45 22.14 -6.82
C MET A 232 2.09 21.44 -8.01
N ASP A 233 3.39 21.29 -8.03
CA ASP A 233 4.15 20.67 -9.12
C ASP A 233 5.29 19.78 -8.58
N PRO A 234 5.55 18.63 -9.23
CA PRO A 234 4.77 17.99 -10.28
C PRO A 234 3.42 17.45 -9.77
N LYS A 235 2.39 17.52 -10.61
CA LYS A 235 1.08 16.93 -10.31
C LYS A 235 1.14 15.41 -10.35
N SER A 236 0.18 14.78 -9.72
CA SER A 236 0.11 13.32 -9.73
C SER A 236 -0.09 12.77 -11.14
N GLY A 237 0.89 11.98 -11.60
CA GLY A 237 0.91 11.39 -12.95
C GLY A 237 1.78 12.12 -13.96
N ASP A 238 2.38 13.26 -13.60
CA ASP A 238 3.22 14.03 -14.52
C ASP A 238 4.47 13.27 -14.96
N ASN A 239 4.83 13.47 -16.23
CA ASN A 239 6.12 13.08 -16.78
C ASN A 239 7.03 14.31 -16.84
N VAL A 240 8.12 14.27 -16.10
CA VAL A 240 9.08 15.36 -16.02
C VAL A 240 10.34 15.00 -16.79
N THR A 241 10.66 15.79 -17.82
CA THR A 241 11.90 15.65 -18.57
C THR A 241 12.99 16.47 -17.90
N LEU A 242 14.12 15.84 -17.58
CA LEU A 242 15.29 16.56 -17.07
C LEU A 242 15.99 17.26 -18.22
N ASP A 243 15.78 18.56 -18.35
CA ASP A 243 16.55 19.39 -19.26
C ASP A 243 17.97 19.58 -18.67
N PRO A 244 19.04 19.39 -19.47
CA PRO A 244 20.41 19.66 -19.05
C PRO A 244 20.63 21.09 -18.54
N LYS A 245 19.79 22.05 -18.94
CA LYS A 245 19.85 23.43 -18.48
C LYS A 245 19.23 23.65 -17.11
N THR A 246 18.12 22.97 -16.80
CA THR A 246 17.43 23.07 -15.52
C THR A 246 17.99 22.12 -14.47
N LYS A 247 18.71 21.09 -14.88
CA LYS A 247 19.45 20.12 -14.07
C LYS A 247 18.64 19.40 -12.97
N GLY A 248 17.32 19.57 -12.90
CA GLY A 248 16.54 18.95 -11.83
C GLY A 248 15.03 19.01 -12.02
N VAL A 249 14.35 18.34 -11.09
CA VAL A 249 12.89 18.42 -10.92
C VAL A 249 12.61 19.41 -9.81
N THR A 250 11.77 20.40 -10.07
CA THR A 250 11.31 21.33 -9.03
C THR A 250 10.04 20.76 -8.41
N LEU A 251 10.07 20.49 -7.12
CA LEU A 251 8.89 20.21 -6.31
C LEU A 251 8.40 21.54 -5.74
N SER A 252 7.11 21.82 -5.82
CA SER A 252 6.53 23.05 -5.27
C SER A 252 5.20 22.80 -4.59
N TRP A 253 4.90 23.62 -3.57
CA TRP A 253 3.68 23.53 -2.78
C TRP A 253 3.18 24.91 -2.36
N ALA A 254 1.89 24.96 -2.00
CA ALA A 254 1.26 26.19 -1.57
C ALA A 254 1.70 26.56 -0.13
N PRO A 255 1.75 27.86 0.22
CA PRO A 255 1.99 28.30 1.59
C PRO A 255 0.84 27.83 2.52
N VAL A 256 1.19 27.60 3.78
CA VAL A 256 0.24 27.33 4.87
C VAL A 256 0.37 28.46 5.89
N ASP A 257 -0.75 28.99 6.33
CA ASP A 257 -0.81 30.13 7.22
C ASP A 257 -0.08 29.85 8.54
N GLY A 258 0.84 30.73 8.95
CA GLY A 258 1.66 30.55 10.14
C GLY A 258 2.74 29.48 10.06
N VAL A 259 3.02 28.92 8.88
CA VAL A 259 4.05 27.89 8.67
C VAL A 259 5.22 28.44 7.89
N HIS A 260 6.42 28.28 8.44
CA HIS A 260 7.68 28.73 7.81
C HIS A 260 8.62 27.58 7.47
N THR A 261 8.34 26.38 7.95
CA THR A 261 9.17 25.20 7.74
C THR A 261 8.31 24.02 7.29
N PHE A 262 8.79 23.28 6.32
CA PHE A 262 8.12 22.13 5.75
C PHE A 262 9.04 20.92 5.83
N HIS A 263 8.49 19.75 6.08
CA HIS A 263 9.21 18.48 6.03
C HIS A 263 8.84 17.74 4.75
N ILE A 264 9.83 17.48 3.91
CA ILE A 264 9.64 16.93 2.57
C ILE A 264 10.15 15.51 2.55
N ARG A 265 9.36 14.60 1.98
CA ARG A 265 9.74 13.20 1.77
C ARG A 265 9.57 12.83 0.30
N VAL A 266 10.59 12.16 -0.26
CA VAL A 266 10.59 11.63 -1.63
C VAL A 266 11.06 10.19 -1.61
N ALA A 267 10.30 9.29 -2.24
CA ALA A 267 10.56 7.86 -2.27
C ALA A 267 10.38 7.26 -3.67
N LYS A 268 10.91 6.06 -3.88
CA LYS A 268 10.67 5.25 -5.09
C LYS A 268 9.42 4.38 -4.99
N ASN A 269 8.70 4.39 -3.88
CA ASN A 269 7.48 3.63 -3.67
C ASN A 269 6.44 4.47 -2.93
N GLN A 270 5.16 4.13 -3.14
CA GLN A 270 4.01 4.88 -2.59
C GLN A 270 3.85 4.78 -1.07
N PHE A 271 4.53 3.85 -0.43
CA PHE A 271 4.39 3.62 1.01
C PHE A 271 5.47 4.33 1.82
N PHE A 272 6.46 4.93 1.16
CA PHE A 272 7.63 5.57 1.78
C PHE A 272 8.41 4.61 2.69
N THR A 273 8.41 3.31 2.32
CA THR A 273 9.20 2.27 2.99
C THR A 273 10.58 2.14 2.35
N GLY A 274 11.57 1.72 3.15
CA GLY A 274 12.97 1.64 2.72
C GLY A 274 13.67 3.00 2.63
N PRO A 275 14.82 3.08 1.96
CA PRO A 275 15.61 4.31 1.89
C PRO A 275 14.85 5.42 1.16
N LEU A 276 14.67 6.56 1.81
CA LEU A 276 14.10 7.75 1.21
C LEU A 276 15.18 8.50 0.42
N LEU A 277 14.77 9.10 -0.71
CA LEU A 277 15.66 9.96 -1.51
C LEU A 277 15.82 11.35 -0.89
N VAL A 278 14.74 11.82 -0.27
CA VAL A 278 14.69 13.06 0.51
C VAL A 278 13.89 12.78 1.77
N ASP A 279 14.41 13.25 2.90
CA ASP A 279 13.76 13.21 4.21
C ASP A 279 14.36 14.36 5.04
N GLN A 280 13.84 15.58 4.82
CA GLN A 280 14.45 16.78 5.40
C GLN A 280 13.48 17.94 5.59
N ASN A 281 13.84 18.85 6.50
CA ASN A 281 13.16 20.12 6.68
C ASN A 281 13.63 21.15 5.68
N TRP A 282 12.72 22.02 5.23
CA TRP A 282 12.94 23.03 4.22
C TRP A 282 12.11 24.29 4.50
N THR A 283 12.67 25.47 4.21
CA THR A 283 12.05 26.77 4.55
C THR A 283 11.50 27.54 3.36
N HIS A 284 11.65 27.00 2.16
CA HIS A 284 11.10 27.60 0.93
C HIS A 284 9.89 26.78 0.46
N LEU A 285 9.13 27.32 -0.47
CA LEU A 285 7.95 26.69 -1.06
C LEU A 285 8.28 25.84 -2.29
N GLU A 286 9.57 25.71 -2.61
CA GLU A 286 10.06 24.88 -3.72
C GLU A 286 11.37 24.21 -3.35
N LEU A 287 11.61 23.02 -3.90
CA LEU A 287 12.83 22.25 -3.77
C LEU A 287 13.23 21.67 -5.12
N VAL A 288 14.46 21.95 -5.55
CA VAL A 288 15.02 21.39 -6.80
C VAL A 288 15.79 20.11 -6.49
N LEU A 289 15.34 19.00 -7.06
CA LEU A 289 15.99 17.70 -6.98
C LEU A 289 16.88 17.50 -8.21
N SER A 290 18.18 17.57 -8.01
CA SER A 290 19.17 17.40 -9.08
C SER A 290 19.55 15.93 -9.28
N ASN A 291 19.99 15.58 -10.51
CA ASN A 291 20.54 14.26 -10.85
C ASN A 291 19.62 13.07 -10.56
N MET A 292 18.31 13.23 -10.69
CA MET A 292 17.38 12.15 -10.51
C MET A 292 17.46 11.14 -11.66
N PRO A 293 17.71 9.86 -11.40
CA PRO A 293 17.59 8.82 -12.43
C PRO A 293 16.20 8.77 -13.05
N ALA A 294 16.10 8.29 -14.28
CA ALA A 294 14.81 7.97 -14.88
C ALA A 294 14.05 6.95 -14.02
N GLY A 295 12.77 7.18 -13.82
CA GLY A 295 11.94 6.32 -12.97
C GLY A 295 10.78 7.06 -12.34
N THR A 296 9.95 6.31 -11.62
CA THR A 296 8.78 6.86 -10.93
C THR A 296 9.12 7.17 -9.48
N TYR A 297 8.62 8.29 -9.00
CA TYR A 297 8.85 8.83 -7.67
C TYR A 297 7.54 9.27 -7.05
N TRP A 298 7.45 9.14 -5.72
CA TRP A 298 6.37 9.65 -4.89
C TRP A 298 6.90 10.69 -3.95
N TRP A 299 6.12 11.72 -3.69
CA TRP A 299 6.50 12.77 -2.76
C TRP A 299 5.31 13.28 -1.97
N GLU A 300 5.59 13.71 -0.76
CA GLU A 300 4.64 14.31 0.17
C GLU A 300 5.34 15.40 1.00
N VAL A 301 4.58 16.33 1.53
CA VAL A 301 5.08 17.42 2.37
C VAL A 301 4.20 17.55 3.61
N GLN A 302 4.83 17.81 4.74
CA GLN A 302 4.19 18.11 6.01
C GLN A 302 4.57 19.52 6.43
N SER A 303 3.67 20.26 7.05
CA SER A 303 3.97 21.51 7.74
C SER A 303 4.67 21.21 9.06
N VAL A 304 5.66 22.02 9.43
CA VAL A 304 6.34 21.95 10.74
C VAL A 304 5.86 23.11 11.59
N GLY A 305 5.21 22.80 12.71
CA GLY A 305 4.76 23.82 13.67
C GLY A 305 5.91 24.44 14.46
N ASP A 306 5.67 25.54 15.14
CA ASP A 306 6.67 26.26 15.96
C ASP A 306 7.28 25.40 17.06
N ASN A 307 6.55 24.39 17.52
CA ASN A 307 7.02 23.40 18.49
C ASN A 307 7.78 22.23 17.87
N GLY A 308 8.04 22.27 16.55
CA GLY A 308 8.68 21.18 15.79
C GLY A 308 7.75 20.02 15.45
N LYS A 309 6.47 20.06 15.83
CA LYS A 309 5.51 18.99 15.53
C LYS A 309 5.13 19.03 14.04
N LEU A 310 5.12 17.86 13.42
CA LEU A 310 4.68 17.70 12.04
C LEU A 310 3.15 17.66 11.93
N SER A 311 2.61 18.28 10.88
CA SER A 311 1.21 18.09 10.48
C SER A 311 0.95 16.67 9.98
N ALA A 312 -0.30 16.36 9.67
CA ALA A 312 -0.58 15.25 8.75
C ALA A 312 0.20 15.44 7.44
N ALA A 313 0.53 14.34 6.75
CA ALA A 313 1.13 14.44 5.43
C ALA A 313 0.11 14.94 4.41
N SER A 314 0.58 15.66 3.39
CA SER A 314 -0.21 16.03 2.22
C SER A 314 -0.73 14.80 1.47
N GLU A 315 -1.65 14.98 0.54
CA GLU A 315 -1.91 13.96 -0.48
C GLU A 315 -0.60 13.68 -1.22
N ARG A 316 -0.39 12.41 -1.56
CA ARG A 316 0.84 11.97 -2.24
C ARG A 316 0.74 12.21 -3.72
N ASN A 317 1.72 12.93 -4.27
CA ASN A 317 1.85 13.04 -5.71
C ASN A 317 2.89 12.04 -6.24
N LYS A 318 2.60 11.52 -7.42
CA LYS A 318 3.49 10.64 -8.18
C LYS A 318 3.92 11.34 -9.46
N PHE A 319 5.21 11.33 -9.77
CA PHE A 319 5.71 11.79 -11.06
C PHE A 319 6.74 10.80 -11.63
N THR A 320 6.95 10.86 -12.94
CA THR A 320 7.93 10.02 -13.61
C THR A 320 8.98 10.89 -14.24
N VAL A 321 10.25 10.70 -13.85
CA VAL A 321 11.40 11.30 -14.51
C VAL A 321 11.67 10.52 -15.79
N VAL A 322 11.61 11.21 -16.92
CA VAL A 322 11.95 10.65 -18.22
C VAL A 322 13.31 11.19 -18.68
N PRO A 323 14.14 10.38 -19.36
CA PRO A 323 15.42 10.83 -19.85
C PRO A 323 15.25 12.00 -20.80
N TYR A 324 16.08 13.01 -20.67
CA TYR A 324 16.18 14.06 -21.68
C TYR A 324 16.96 13.54 -22.88
N ALA A 325 16.34 13.59 -24.04
CA ALA A 325 16.99 13.26 -25.30
C ALA A 325 17.34 14.57 -26.04
N GLU A 326 18.58 15.00 -25.91
CA GLU A 326 19.07 16.18 -26.63
C GLU A 326 19.07 15.89 -28.14
N GLY A 327 18.13 16.48 -28.88
CA GLY A 327 17.98 16.26 -30.32
C GLY A 327 17.44 14.88 -30.72
N GLY A 328 17.04 14.06 -29.77
CA GLY A 328 16.47 12.73 -30.00
C GLY A 328 15.06 12.80 -30.57
N ALA A 329 14.84 12.22 -31.75
CA ALA A 329 13.51 12.09 -32.30
C ALA A 329 12.64 11.18 -31.38
N LYS A 330 11.35 11.50 -31.30
CA LYS A 330 10.41 10.60 -30.63
C LYS A 330 10.40 9.26 -31.39
N ILE A 331 10.75 8.19 -30.69
CA ILE A 331 10.69 6.85 -31.29
C ILE A 331 9.30 6.23 -31.11
N PRO A 332 8.86 5.37 -32.05
CA PRO A 332 7.60 4.67 -31.91
C PRO A 332 7.65 3.76 -30.66
N LEU A 333 6.60 3.80 -29.87
CA LEU A 333 6.38 2.87 -28.77
C LEU A 333 4.87 2.65 -28.61
N GLU A 334 4.47 1.40 -28.67
CA GLU A 334 3.07 1.02 -28.55
C GLU A 334 2.92 -0.16 -27.60
N ILE A 335 1.90 -0.15 -26.75
CA ILE A 335 1.42 -1.31 -26.01
C ILE A 335 0.36 -1.98 -26.86
N VAL A 336 0.71 -3.10 -27.48
CA VAL A 336 -0.15 -3.88 -28.38
C VAL A 336 -1.18 -4.69 -27.58
N ALA A 337 -0.76 -5.26 -26.47
CA ALA A 337 -1.65 -5.99 -25.56
C ALA A 337 -1.25 -5.78 -24.11
N LEU A 338 -2.25 -5.73 -23.24
CA LEU A 338 -2.13 -5.63 -21.81
C LEU A 338 -3.12 -6.63 -21.21
N ILE A 339 -2.61 -7.74 -20.68
CA ILE A 339 -3.41 -8.88 -20.22
C ILE A 339 -3.20 -9.04 -18.72
N GLN A 340 -4.28 -9.03 -17.97
CA GLN A 340 -4.25 -9.18 -16.51
C GLN A 340 -4.20 -10.66 -16.12
N HIS A 341 -3.27 -11.01 -15.24
CA HIS A 341 -3.14 -12.31 -14.59
C HIS A 341 -3.11 -12.09 -13.05
N GLY A 342 -4.30 -11.93 -12.46
CA GLY A 342 -4.40 -11.54 -11.04
C GLY A 342 -3.75 -10.18 -10.79
N HIS A 343 -2.72 -10.14 -9.96
CA HIS A 343 -1.96 -8.92 -9.62
C HIS A 343 -0.81 -8.59 -10.58
N VAL A 344 -0.58 -9.39 -11.62
CA VAL A 344 0.49 -9.23 -12.61
C VAL A 344 -0.12 -8.92 -13.97
N PHE A 345 0.52 -8.04 -14.72
CA PHE A 345 0.15 -7.77 -16.11
C PHE A 345 1.20 -8.32 -17.07
N GLU A 346 0.72 -9.04 -18.08
CA GLU A 346 1.49 -9.39 -19.26
C GLU A 346 1.39 -8.25 -20.28
N ILE A 347 2.52 -7.72 -20.68
CA ILE A 347 2.63 -6.60 -21.60
C ILE A 347 3.28 -7.10 -22.88
N LYS A 348 2.60 -6.90 -24.00
CA LYS A 348 3.17 -7.05 -25.35
C LYS A 348 3.22 -5.68 -25.99
N GLY A 349 4.36 -5.32 -26.50
CA GLY A 349 4.55 -4.00 -27.11
C GLY A 349 5.48 -4.06 -28.30
N GLN A 350 5.53 -2.93 -28.99
CA GLN A 350 6.34 -2.70 -30.18
C GLN A 350 7.08 -1.39 -30.06
N THR A 351 8.36 -1.39 -30.39
CA THR A 351 9.20 -0.18 -30.44
C THR A 351 10.19 -0.28 -31.60
N GLU A 352 11.09 0.70 -31.71
CA GLU A 352 12.19 0.67 -32.66
C GLU A 352 13.15 -0.49 -32.34
N PRO A 353 13.58 -1.27 -33.35
CA PRO A 353 14.60 -2.31 -33.17
C PRO A 353 15.86 -1.80 -32.49
N GLY A 354 16.33 -2.54 -31.48
CA GLY A 354 17.54 -2.17 -30.70
C GLY A 354 17.33 -1.07 -29.65
N ALA A 355 16.10 -0.62 -29.43
CA ALA A 355 15.79 0.28 -28.32
C ALA A 355 15.83 -0.50 -26.99
N ARG A 356 16.28 0.19 -25.92
CA ARG A 356 16.15 -0.30 -24.54
C ARG A 356 14.76 0.00 -24.02
N VAL A 357 14.06 -0.99 -23.53
CA VAL A 357 12.70 -0.84 -23.00
C VAL A 357 12.69 -1.05 -21.48
N MET A 358 11.93 -0.22 -20.78
CA MET A 358 11.67 -0.38 -19.35
C MET A 358 10.17 -0.35 -19.07
N VAL A 359 9.69 -1.18 -18.16
CA VAL A 359 8.32 -1.22 -17.66
C VAL A 359 8.33 -0.94 -16.17
N ASN A 360 7.64 0.12 -15.74
CA ASN A 360 7.62 0.58 -14.34
C ASN A 360 9.03 0.68 -13.72
N GLY A 361 10.04 1.09 -14.53
CA GLY A 361 11.43 1.20 -14.11
C GLY A 361 12.23 -0.10 -14.13
N GLN A 362 11.64 -1.22 -14.55
CA GLN A 362 12.33 -2.50 -14.75
C GLN A 362 12.70 -2.70 -16.22
N GLU A 363 13.91 -3.12 -16.48
CA GLU A 363 14.39 -3.39 -17.83
C GLU A 363 13.75 -4.65 -18.41
N VAL A 364 13.26 -4.55 -19.64
CA VAL A 364 12.76 -5.69 -20.39
C VAL A 364 13.95 -6.50 -20.89
N ALA A 365 14.08 -7.75 -20.41
CA ALA A 365 15.25 -8.58 -20.64
C ALA A 365 15.49 -8.94 -22.12
N MET A 366 14.45 -8.98 -22.93
CA MET A 366 14.54 -9.39 -24.33
C MET A 366 13.64 -8.51 -25.21
N ILE A 367 14.25 -7.92 -26.23
CA ILE A 367 13.57 -7.24 -27.33
C ILE A 367 13.94 -7.96 -28.60
N ASN A 368 12.94 -8.35 -29.37
CA ASN A 368 13.14 -9.08 -30.63
C ASN A 368 13.76 -8.18 -31.71
N ALA A 369 14.31 -8.79 -32.75
CA ALA A 369 14.95 -8.07 -33.85
C ALA A 369 14.00 -7.16 -34.62
N ASP A 370 12.69 -7.38 -34.54
CA ASP A 370 11.64 -6.53 -35.10
C ASP A 370 11.20 -5.40 -34.18
N GLY A 371 11.76 -5.31 -32.96
CA GLY A 371 11.40 -4.34 -31.93
C GLY A 371 10.20 -4.74 -31.08
N SER A 372 9.63 -5.93 -31.28
CA SER A 372 8.59 -6.44 -30.38
C SER A 372 9.19 -6.88 -29.05
N PHE A 373 8.44 -6.71 -27.97
CA PHE A 373 8.84 -7.13 -26.63
C PHE A 373 7.68 -7.71 -25.85
N HIS A 374 8.05 -8.53 -24.86
CA HIS A 374 7.14 -9.19 -23.95
C HIS A 374 7.70 -9.10 -22.53
N HIS A 375 6.85 -8.68 -21.59
CA HIS A 375 7.26 -8.49 -20.19
C HIS A 375 6.10 -8.76 -19.24
N PHE A 376 6.41 -9.28 -18.06
CA PHE A 376 5.47 -9.37 -16.94
C PHE A 376 5.83 -8.34 -15.89
N THR A 377 4.85 -7.59 -15.40
CA THR A 377 5.08 -6.66 -14.28
C THR A 377 5.39 -7.43 -13.00
N ASN A 378 5.98 -6.76 -12.01
CA ASN A 378 5.86 -7.22 -10.64
C ASN A 378 4.40 -7.19 -10.20
N GLN A 379 4.09 -7.87 -9.09
CA GLN A 379 2.77 -7.78 -8.47
C GLN A 379 2.41 -6.32 -8.18
N LEU A 380 1.27 -5.89 -8.70
CA LEU A 380 0.72 -4.58 -8.46
C LEU A 380 -0.29 -4.64 -7.30
N PRO A 381 -0.37 -3.61 -6.48
CA PRO A 381 -1.36 -3.57 -5.39
C PRO A 381 -2.78 -3.47 -5.93
N THR A 382 -3.76 -3.91 -5.15
CA THR A 382 -5.19 -3.75 -5.46
C THR A 382 -5.55 -2.27 -5.61
N GLY A 383 -6.44 -1.95 -6.55
CA GLY A 383 -6.88 -0.59 -6.88
C GLY A 383 -6.27 -0.05 -8.16
N GLU A 384 -6.38 1.27 -8.34
CA GLU A 384 -5.81 1.96 -9.51
C GLU A 384 -4.29 1.92 -9.51
N ASN A 385 -3.73 1.45 -10.61
CA ASN A 385 -2.30 1.41 -10.88
C ASN A 385 -2.00 1.99 -12.26
N TRP A 386 -0.76 2.35 -12.48
CA TRP A 386 -0.29 2.80 -13.78
C TRP A 386 0.81 1.88 -14.29
N ILE A 387 0.69 1.45 -15.53
CA ILE A 387 1.76 0.76 -16.24
C ILE A 387 2.40 1.77 -17.18
N THR A 388 3.64 2.13 -16.89
CA THR A 388 4.45 3.05 -17.70
C THR A 388 5.54 2.27 -18.41
N VAL A 389 5.50 2.32 -19.74
CA VAL A 389 6.53 1.75 -20.61
C VAL A 389 7.33 2.89 -21.22
N THR A 390 8.66 2.79 -21.13
CA THR A 390 9.59 3.72 -21.78
C THR A 390 10.51 2.95 -22.72
N ALA A 391 10.84 3.54 -23.86
CA ALA A 391 11.82 3.01 -24.79
C ALA A 391 12.85 4.09 -25.14
N GLN A 392 14.13 3.70 -25.25
CA GLN A 392 15.21 4.60 -25.63
C GLN A 392 16.14 3.93 -26.64
N ASN A 393 16.47 4.61 -27.71
CA ASN A 393 17.45 4.13 -28.68
C ASN A 393 18.86 4.65 -28.37
N SER A 394 19.87 4.11 -29.06
CA SER A 394 21.27 4.51 -28.91
C SER A 394 21.59 5.96 -29.33
N LYS A 395 20.67 6.60 -30.07
CA LYS A 395 20.80 7.98 -30.55
C LYS A 395 20.13 9.01 -29.61
N GLY A 396 19.64 8.56 -28.44
CA GLY A 396 18.94 9.41 -27.47
C GLY A 396 17.46 9.65 -27.79
N GLY A 397 16.92 9.05 -28.86
CA GLY A 397 15.48 9.07 -29.10
C GLY A 397 14.71 8.29 -28.04
N TYR A 398 13.53 8.77 -27.65
CA TYR A 398 12.75 8.09 -26.63
C TYR A 398 11.24 8.04 -26.95
N GLY A 399 10.57 7.04 -26.40
CA GLY A 399 9.12 6.91 -26.39
C GLY A 399 8.63 6.62 -24.98
N ILE A 400 7.43 7.08 -24.66
CA ILE A 400 6.76 6.77 -23.39
C ILE A 400 5.28 6.55 -23.64
N VAL A 401 4.74 5.50 -23.01
CA VAL A 401 3.30 5.19 -23.00
C VAL A 401 2.92 4.79 -21.60
N SER A 402 1.87 5.40 -21.06
CA SER A 402 1.29 5.04 -19.76
C SER A 402 -0.15 4.60 -19.93
N ARG A 403 -0.56 3.56 -19.22
CA ARG A 403 -1.93 3.02 -19.21
C ARG A 403 -2.39 2.84 -17.77
N PRO A 404 -3.56 3.38 -17.38
CA PRO A 404 -4.17 3.07 -16.11
C PRO A 404 -4.71 1.64 -16.14
N VAL A 405 -4.55 0.92 -15.04
CA VAL A 405 -5.09 -0.43 -14.81
C VAL A 405 -5.69 -0.48 -13.42
N ASN A 406 -6.73 -1.27 -13.26
CA ASN A 406 -7.38 -1.45 -11.97
C ASN A 406 -7.37 -2.93 -11.59
N ILE A 407 -6.75 -3.23 -10.46
CA ILE A 407 -6.74 -4.59 -9.88
C ILE A 407 -7.88 -4.67 -8.87
N GLN A 408 -8.79 -5.56 -9.16
CA GLN A 408 -9.94 -5.86 -8.29
C GLN A 408 -9.56 -6.78 -7.15
#